data_d7db1d54c16ae32c5f5e6965e3ebea3f
#
_entry.id   d7db1d54c16ae32c5f5e6965e3ebea3f
#
_cell.length_a   1.000
_cell.length_b   1.000
_cell.length_c   1.000
_cell.angle_alpha   90.00
_cell.angle_beta   90.00
_cell.angle_gamma   90.00
#
_symmetry.space_group_name_H-M   'P 1'
#
loop_
_entity.id
_entity.type
_entity.pdbx_description
1 polymer ?
#
loop_
_entity_poly.entity_id
_entity_poly.type
_entity_poly.pdbx_seq_one_letter_code
_entity_poly.pdbx_strand_id
1 'polypeptide(L)'
;IRGGGVDPSVDNFLKITHEARLLGTDARLIDKDAPNNPDGKLNKVAENVWKEYEKGNANGHIGCQLIFSDIGTPGPDKDFTIYDYLKETLIQYGIPADEIAFIHDAKTDAQRDALFKEMRTGKKKVLIGSTDKCGTGVNVQTHLVAMHHVDCPWKPSSIEQREGRGIRQGNENDEVAIYRYVTKGTFDAYNWSLVENKQRFISQVMTSKAVSRSCEDIDEATLSYAEIKMLATGNPYIKEKMDLDIQVQKLKLLKSNFLSEKYALEDKIIKYYPQRITALENRIEGLKQDVETAKQHPKPTDDRFVGMEVKGVFYSEKADAGKAIIEACKQMNSPD
;
A
#
# COMPACT_ATOMS: atom_id res chain seq x y z
N ILE A 1 9.80 -25.91 -17.98
CA ILE A 1 9.00 -25.94 -16.73
C ILE A 1 7.63 -26.59 -16.96
N ARG A 2 6.85 -26.18 -17.95
CA ARG A 2 5.57 -26.86 -18.27
C ARG A 2 5.71 -28.23 -18.97
N GLY A 3 6.90 -28.58 -19.41
CA GLY A 3 7.21 -29.86 -20.09
C GLY A 3 7.62 -30.99 -19.14
N GLY A 4 7.65 -30.79 -17.84
CA GLY A 4 7.93 -31.85 -16.84
C GLY A 4 9.35 -32.40 -16.82
N GLY A 5 10.34 -31.71 -17.43
CA GLY A 5 11.71 -32.22 -17.55
C GLY A 5 12.71 -31.71 -16.50
N VAL A 6 12.32 -30.77 -15.62
CA VAL A 6 13.22 -30.19 -14.61
C VAL A 6 12.54 -30.21 -13.25
N ASP A 7 13.28 -30.63 -12.22
CA ASP A 7 12.82 -30.64 -10.85
C ASP A 7 12.52 -29.18 -10.40
N PRO A 8 11.33 -28.89 -9.84
CA PRO A 8 10.95 -27.56 -9.36
C PRO A 8 11.89 -26.99 -8.29
N SER A 9 12.67 -27.83 -7.62
CA SER A 9 13.70 -27.38 -6.66
C SER A 9 14.95 -26.83 -7.36
N VAL A 10 15.23 -27.27 -8.58
CA VAL A 10 16.39 -26.85 -9.38
C VAL A 10 16.07 -25.61 -10.19
N ASP A 11 14.86 -25.57 -10.81
CA ASP A 11 14.41 -24.44 -11.62
C ASP A 11 12.92 -24.22 -11.47
N ASN A 12 12.55 -23.05 -11.01
CA ASN A 12 11.17 -22.63 -10.80
C ASN A 12 10.96 -21.19 -11.24
N PHE A 13 9.69 -20.79 -11.37
CA PHE A 13 9.31 -19.46 -11.81
C PHE A 13 9.90 -18.33 -10.94
N LEU A 14 9.97 -18.52 -9.62
CA LEU A 14 10.54 -17.53 -8.70
C LEU A 14 12.04 -17.33 -8.95
N LYS A 15 12.78 -18.42 -9.21
CA LYS A 15 14.20 -18.36 -9.54
C LYS A 15 14.43 -17.61 -10.85
N ILE A 16 13.66 -17.94 -11.90
CA ILE A 16 13.74 -17.25 -13.21
C ILE A 16 13.47 -15.76 -13.07
N THR A 17 12.42 -15.37 -12.33
CA THR A 17 12.10 -13.96 -12.10
C THR A 17 13.16 -13.24 -11.29
N HIS A 18 13.75 -13.92 -10.31
CA HIS A 18 14.86 -13.40 -9.52
C HIS A 18 16.10 -13.17 -10.39
N GLU A 19 16.51 -14.16 -11.16
CA GLU A 19 17.65 -14.06 -12.09
C GLU A 19 17.42 -12.99 -13.16
N ALA A 20 16.20 -12.90 -13.71
CA ALA A 20 15.84 -11.85 -14.66
C ALA A 20 15.94 -10.43 -14.05
N ARG A 21 15.63 -10.29 -12.75
CA ARG A 21 15.80 -9.05 -12.00
C ARG A 21 17.27 -8.71 -11.78
N LEU A 22 18.10 -9.70 -11.45
CA LEU A 22 19.53 -9.53 -11.31
C LEU A 22 20.17 -9.09 -12.63
N LEU A 23 19.90 -9.82 -13.73
CA LEU A 23 20.36 -9.48 -15.08
C LEU A 23 19.91 -8.09 -15.54
N GLY A 24 18.67 -7.70 -15.24
CA GLY A 24 18.15 -6.37 -15.53
C GLY A 24 18.88 -5.25 -14.77
N THR A 25 19.57 -5.59 -13.70
CA THR A 25 20.37 -4.62 -12.93
C THR A 25 21.82 -4.63 -13.35
N ASP A 26 22.48 -5.80 -13.29
CA ASP A 26 23.86 -6.01 -13.76
C ASP A 26 24.13 -7.49 -13.98
N ALA A 27 24.70 -7.84 -15.13
CA ALA A 27 25.00 -9.24 -15.49
C ALA A 27 25.99 -9.92 -14.54
N ARG A 28 26.89 -9.15 -13.92
CA ARG A 28 27.89 -9.64 -12.97
C ARG A 28 27.28 -10.16 -11.66
N LEU A 29 26.01 -9.87 -11.40
CA LEU A 29 25.28 -10.49 -10.28
C LEU A 29 24.96 -11.97 -10.48
N ILE A 30 25.03 -12.47 -11.72
CA ILE A 30 24.85 -13.88 -12.09
C ILE A 30 26.15 -14.51 -12.54
N ASP A 31 26.88 -13.81 -13.42
CA ASP A 31 28.16 -14.23 -13.95
C ASP A 31 29.22 -13.18 -13.63
N LYS A 32 30.05 -13.43 -12.64
CA LYS A 32 31.10 -12.50 -12.19
C LYS A 32 32.08 -12.10 -13.29
N ASP A 33 32.26 -12.99 -14.29
CA ASP A 33 33.18 -12.79 -15.40
C ASP A 33 32.53 -12.00 -16.56
N ALA A 34 31.25 -11.64 -16.44
CA ALA A 34 30.58 -10.81 -17.41
C ALA A 34 31.26 -9.43 -17.50
N PRO A 35 31.43 -8.88 -18.73
CA PRO A 35 32.11 -7.61 -18.92
C PRO A 35 31.28 -6.47 -18.29
N ASN A 36 32.00 -5.50 -17.71
CA ASN A 36 31.38 -4.24 -17.28
C ASN A 36 30.82 -3.48 -18.51
N ASN A 37 29.54 -3.14 -18.47
CA ASN A 37 28.92 -2.28 -19.48
C ASN A 37 29.09 -0.81 -19.09
N PRO A 38 29.88 0.00 -19.85
CA PRO A 38 30.09 1.41 -19.52
C PRO A 38 28.79 2.23 -19.44
N ASP A 39 27.79 1.89 -20.26
CA ASP A 39 26.46 2.50 -20.24
C ASP A 39 25.47 1.77 -19.33
N GLY A 40 25.96 0.81 -18.54
CA GLY A 40 25.18 0.01 -17.61
C GLY A 40 24.58 0.84 -16.47
N LYS A 41 23.53 0.30 -15.88
CA LYS A 41 22.78 0.94 -14.79
C LYS A 41 23.70 1.40 -13.64
N LEU A 42 24.61 0.54 -13.16
CA LEU A 42 25.46 0.85 -12.01
C LEU A 42 26.43 2.00 -12.31
N ASN A 43 26.96 2.08 -13.54
CA ASN A 43 27.78 3.21 -13.96
C ASN A 43 27.01 4.51 -13.99
N LYS A 44 25.74 4.48 -14.45
CA LYS A 44 24.87 5.67 -14.41
C LYS A 44 24.48 6.07 -12.99
N VAL A 45 24.33 5.12 -12.09
CA VAL A 45 24.15 5.41 -10.65
C VAL A 45 25.36 6.15 -10.13
N ALA A 46 26.57 5.62 -10.33
CA ALA A 46 27.81 6.21 -9.84
C ALA A 46 28.05 7.63 -10.44
N GLU A 47 27.79 7.82 -11.74
CA GLU A 47 27.87 9.11 -12.41
C GLU A 47 26.93 10.15 -11.78
N ASN A 48 25.67 9.80 -11.52
CA ASN A 48 24.70 10.71 -10.94
C ASN A 48 25.00 10.99 -9.46
N VAL A 49 25.43 9.98 -8.70
CA VAL A 49 25.88 10.18 -7.31
C VAL A 49 27.06 11.14 -7.26
N TRP A 50 28.01 11.00 -8.16
CA TRP A 50 29.14 11.93 -8.27
C TRP A 50 28.68 13.36 -8.58
N LYS A 51 27.81 13.54 -9.57
CA LYS A 51 27.28 14.86 -9.92
C LYS A 51 26.57 15.55 -8.75
N GLU A 52 25.72 14.80 -8.05
CA GLU A 52 25.01 15.33 -6.88
C GLU A 52 25.96 15.54 -5.69
N TYR A 53 27.03 14.74 -5.57
CA TYR A 53 28.06 14.95 -4.57
C TYR A 53 28.82 16.27 -4.82
N GLU A 54 29.27 16.53 -6.04
CA GLU A 54 29.93 17.79 -6.40
C GLU A 54 29.03 19.01 -6.19
N LYS A 55 27.79 18.93 -6.70
CA LYS A 55 26.81 20.01 -6.57
C LYS A 55 26.43 20.27 -5.11
N GLY A 56 26.12 19.23 -4.34
CA GLY A 56 25.65 19.32 -2.98
C GLY A 56 26.72 19.70 -1.96
N ASN A 57 28.01 19.54 -2.30
CA ASN A 57 29.13 19.88 -1.40
C ASN A 57 29.95 21.09 -1.91
N ALA A 58 29.45 21.80 -2.93
CA ALA A 58 30.07 23.02 -3.41
C ALA A 58 29.94 24.17 -2.39
N ASN A 59 30.91 25.08 -2.39
CA ASN A 59 30.88 26.31 -1.59
C ASN A 59 30.72 26.09 -0.06
N GLY A 60 31.16 24.95 0.47
CA GLY A 60 31.08 24.63 1.88
C GLY A 60 29.71 24.09 2.35
N HIS A 61 28.79 23.85 1.43
CA HIS A 61 27.56 23.13 1.74
C HIS A 61 27.82 21.66 2.11
N ILE A 62 26.92 21.08 2.85
CA ILE A 62 26.94 19.66 3.20
C ILE A 62 25.77 18.98 2.46
N GLY A 63 26.09 18.14 1.48
CA GLY A 63 25.10 17.35 0.73
C GLY A 63 25.27 15.86 1.01
N CYS A 64 24.24 15.21 1.54
CA CYS A 64 24.22 13.77 1.77
C CYS A 64 23.29 13.07 0.76
N GLN A 65 23.56 11.81 0.48
CA GLN A 65 22.81 11.01 -0.47
C GLN A 65 22.48 9.62 0.07
N LEU A 66 21.32 9.08 -0.31
CA LEU A 66 20.90 7.72 0.00
C LEU A 66 20.81 6.89 -1.28
N ILE A 67 21.44 5.72 -1.27
CA ILE A 67 21.39 4.75 -2.37
C ILE A 67 20.68 3.50 -1.87
N PHE A 68 19.56 3.15 -2.47
CA PHE A 68 18.76 1.98 -2.12
C PHE A 68 18.97 0.84 -3.12
N SER A 69 19.40 -0.32 -2.62
CA SER A 69 19.42 -1.57 -3.35
C SER A 69 19.10 -2.74 -2.43
N ASP A 70 18.02 -3.48 -2.76
CA ASP A 70 17.64 -4.71 -2.04
C ASP A 70 18.30 -5.95 -2.63
N ILE A 71 18.93 -5.81 -3.80
CA ILE A 71 19.70 -6.86 -4.48
C ILE A 71 21.18 -6.54 -4.47
N GLY A 72 22.02 -7.56 -4.71
CA GLY A 72 23.46 -7.39 -4.72
C GLY A 72 24.04 -6.83 -3.40
N THR A 73 23.40 -7.17 -2.28
CA THR A 73 23.84 -6.76 -0.93
C THR A 73 25.12 -7.47 -0.51
N PRO A 74 25.96 -6.87 0.37
CA PRO A 74 27.18 -7.48 0.86
C PRO A 74 26.93 -8.85 1.53
N GLY A 75 27.85 -9.77 1.37
CA GLY A 75 27.81 -11.10 1.99
C GLY A 75 29.16 -11.82 1.87
N PRO A 76 29.48 -12.75 2.79
CA PRO A 76 30.79 -13.38 2.87
C PRO A 76 31.14 -14.25 1.64
N ASP A 77 30.12 -14.79 0.94
CA ASP A 77 30.32 -15.75 -0.16
C ASP A 77 30.00 -15.12 -1.53
N LYS A 78 30.07 -13.79 -1.65
CA LYS A 78 29.73 -13.08 -2.89
C LYS A 78 30.99 -12.45 -3.50
N ASP A 79 31.36 -12.93 -4.68
CA ASP A 79 32.46 -12.38 -5.46
C ASP A 79 32.20 -10.99 -6.03
N PHE A 80 30.91 -10.66 -6.29
CA PHE A 80 30.49 -9.36 -6.80
C PHE A 80 29.26 -8.86 -6.02
N THR A 81 29.34 -7.63 -5.52
CA THR A 81 28.20 -6.93 -4.92
C THR A 81 28.00 -5.55 -5.52
N ILE A 82 26.76 -5.08 -5.59
CA ILE A 82 26.45 -3.71 -6.03
C ILE A 82 27.10 -2.69 -5.10
N TYR A 83 27.11 -2.98 -3.80
CA TYR A 83 27.61 -2.07 -2.78
C TYR A 83 29.11 -1.83 -2.91
N ASP A 84 29.90 -2.91 -3.04
CA ASP A 84 31.33 -2.80 -3.19
C ASP A 84 31.70 -2.14 -4.51
N TYR A 85 31.03 -2.53 -5.61
CA TYR A 85 31.25 -1.92 -6.92
C TYR A 85 30.97 -0.42 -6.92
N LEU A 86 29.83 0.01 -6.36
CA LEU A 86 29.52 1.44 -6.27
C LEU A 86 30.52 2.18 -5.40
N LYS A 87 30.89 1.64 -4.25
CA LYS A 87 31.89 2.24 -3.37
C LYS A 87 33.23 2.43 -4.08
N GLU A 88 33.75 1.40 -4.72
CA GLU A 88 35.01 1.45 -5.47
C GLU A 88 34.95 2.48 -6.59
N THR A 89 33.87 2.48 -7.38
CA THR A 89 33.68 3.43 -8.48
C THR A 89 33.59 4.87 -7.99
N LEU A 90 32.86 5.11 -6.87
CA LEU A 90 32.74 6.45 -6.29
C LEU A 90 34.08 6.95 -5.72
N ILE A 91 34.89 6.06 -5.13
CA ILE A 91 36.26 6.40 -4.72
C ILE A 91 37.12 6.77 -5.94
N GLN A 92 37.02 6.04 -7.04
CA GLN A 92 37.71 6.38 -8.29
C GLN A 92 37.29 7.74 -8.86
N TYR A 93 36.02 8.15 -8.66
CA TYR A 93 35.54 9.50 -9.01
C TYR A 93 36.03 10.59 -8.05
N GLY A 94 36.63 10.22 -6.90
CA GLY A 94 37.23 11.16 -5.95
C GLY A 94 36.45 11.37 -4.66
N ILE A 95 35.39 10.62 -4.39
CA ILE A 95 34.71 10.68 -3.09
C ILE A 95 35.59 9.95 -2.06
N PRO A 96 35.94 10.59 -0.93
CA PRO A 96 36.73 9.94 0.13
C PRO A 96 36.06 8.66 0.66
N ALA A 97 36.83 7.60 0.82
CA ALA A 97 36.32 6.30 1.26
C ALA A 97 35.63 6.36 2.64
N ASP A 98 36.08 7.25 3.51
CA ASP A 98 35.54 7.49 4.83
C ASP A 98 34.21 8.28 4.82
N GLU A 99 33.84 8.90 3.70
CA GLU A 99 32.54 9.56 3.51
C GLU A 99 31.46 8.60 3.00
N ILE A 100 31.82 7.40 2.53
CA ILE A 100 30.90 6.37 2.06
C ILE A 100 30.67 5.33 3.18
N ALA A 101 29.42 4.95 3.40
CA ALA A 101 29.05 3.95 4.39
C ALA A 101 28.02 2.95 3.88
N PHE A 102 28.07 1.74 4.40
CA PHE A 102 27.03 0.73 4.22
C PHE A 102 26.21 0.59 5.50
N ILE A 103 24.89 0.60 5.39
CA ILE A 103 24.01 0.33 6.54
C ILE A 103 24.25 -1.05 7.13
N HIS A 104 24.74 -2.01 6.30
CA HIS A 104 25.02 -3.39 6.68
C HIS A 104 26.19 -3.52 7.66
N ASP A 105 27.08 -2.53 7.72
CA ASP A 105 28.22 -2.52 8.66
C ASP A 105 27.74 -2.18 10.09
N ALA A 106 26.62 -1.49 10.23
CA ALA A 106 26.01 -1.18 11.51
C ALA A 106 25.10 -2.34 11.98
N LYS A 107 25.65 -3.25 12.78
CA LYS A 107 24.98 -4.49 13.22
C LYS A 107 24.03 -4.25 14.42
N THR A 108 24.29 -3.25 15.24
CA THR A 108 23.48 -2.90 16.42
C THR A 108 22.76 -1.58 16.23
N ASP A 109 21.69 -1.37 16.99
CA ASP A 109 20.94 -0.11 16.95
C ASP A 109 21.82 1.09 17.33
N ALA A 110 22.70 0.94 18.34
CA ALA A 110 23.65 1.97 18.71
C ALA A 110 24.62 2.36 17.58
N GLN A 111 25.08 1.36 16.81
CA GLN A 111 25.94 1.61 15.64
C GLN A 111 25.17 2.31 14.53
N ARG A 112 23.89 1.95 14.32
CA ARG A 112 23.01 2.64 13.35
C ARG A 112 22.78 4.08 13.73
N ASP A 113 22.48 4.36 15.01
CA ASP A 113 22.30 5.71 15.50
C ASP A 113 23.56 6.57 15.36
N ALA A 114 24.71 5.99 15.63
CA ALA A 114 26.00 6.64 15.40
C ALA A 114 26.23 6.98 13.93
N LEU A 115 25.96 6.02 13.02
CA LEU A 115 26.06 6.23 11.57
C LEU A 115 25.11 7.34 11.09
N PHE A 116 23.86 7.34 11.56
CA PHE A 116 22.90 8.39 11.20
C PHE A 116 23.29 9.77 11.77
N LYS A 117 23.94 9.80 12.93
CA LYS A 117 24.52 11.03 13.44
C LYS A 117 25.67 11.52 12.55
N GLU A 118 26.53 10.64 12.07
CA GLU A 118 27.61 10.98 11.12
C GLU A 118 27.04 11.51 9.79
N MET A 119 25.92 10.97 9.30
CA MET A 119 25.20 11.53 8.15
C MET A 119 24.67 12.95 8.41
N ARG A 120 24.01 13.17 9.57
CA ARG A 120 23.48 14.49 9.94
C ARG A 120 24.56 15.55 10.17
N THR A 121 25.76 15.15 10.52
CA THR A 121 26.89 16.08 10.68
C THR A 121 27.72 16.24 9.41
N GLY A 122 27.36 15.55 8.31
CA GLY A 122 28.08 15.61 7.04
C GLY A 122 29.45 14.88 7.05
N LYS A 123 29.75 14.12 8.10
CA LYS A 123 30.95 13.29 8.15
C LYS A 123 30.83 12.10 7.18
N LYS A 124 29.63 11.53 7.06
CA LYS A 124 29.27 10.58 6.00
C LYS A 124 28.35 11.28 5.01
N LYS A 125 28.61 11.13 3.72
CA LYS A 125 27.87 11.84 2.67
C LYS A 125 27.12 10.88 1.75
N VAL A 126 27.56 9.64 1.64
CA VAL A 126 26.88 8.62 0.83
C VAL A 126 26.58 7.40 1.71
N LEU A 127 25.30 7.07 1.85
CA LEU A 127 24.84 5.88 2.55
C LEU A 127 24.18 4.91 1.57
N ILE A 128 24.74 3.69 1.47
CA ILE A 128 24.17 2.61 0.66
C ILE A 128 23.47 1.61 1.58
N GLY A 129 22.18 1.30 1.26
CA GLY A 129 21.39 0.43 2.11
C GLY A 129 20.23 -0.25 1.42
N SER A 130 19.68 -1.28 2.08
CA SER A 130 18.43 -1.94 1.67
C SER A 130 17.21 -1.26 2.29
N THR A 131 16.04 -1.49 1.69
CA THR A 131 14.77 -0.98 2.19
C THR A 131 14.55 -1.35 3.65
N ASP A 132 14.73 -2.61 4.01
CA ASP A 132 14.49 -3.11 5.36
C ASP A 132 15.42 -2.47 6.41
N LYS A 133 16.70 -2.33 6.10
CA LYS A 133 17.67 -1.78 7.04
C LYS A 133 17.65 -0.26 7.12
N CYS A 134 17.34 0.42 6.02
CA CYS A 134 17.12 1.87 5.97
C CYS A 134 15.66 2.26 6.20
N GLY A 135 14.74 1.28 6.29
CA GLY A 135 13.30 1.52 6.42
C GLY A 135 12.81 1.89 7.81
N THR A 136 13.53 1.52 8.88
CA THR A 136 13.12 1.79 10.27
C THR A 136 14.09 2.73 10.96
N GLY A 137 13.57 3.83 11.54
CA GLY A 137 14.33 4.73 12.42
C GLY A 137 15.36 5.66 11.75
N VAL A 138 15.53 5.62 10.42
CA VAL A 138 16.49 6.47 9.71
C VAL A 138 16.05 7.92 9.78
N ASN A 139 16.86 8.74 10.37
CA ASN A 139 16.67 10.19 10.47
C ASN A 139 17.93 10.90 9.93
N VAL A 140 18.03 10.98 8.59
CA VAL A 140 19.20 11.49 7.85
C VAL A 140 18.86 12.61 6.88
N GLN A 141 17.61 13.14 6.96
CA GLN A 141 17.11 14.12 5.99
C GLN A 141 17.78 15.49 6.06
N THR A 142 18.46 15.86 7.16
CA THR A 142 18.94 17.22 7.40
C THR A 142 19.70 17.83 6.22
N HIS A 143 20.62 17.08 5.65
CA HIS A 143 21.44 17.52 4.52
C HIS A 143 21.22 16.70 3.25
N LEU A 144 20.07 16.01 3.15
CA LEU A 144 19.81 15.14 2.03
C LEU A 144 19.56 15.93 0.74
N VAL A 145 20.39 15.69 -0.29
CA VAL A 145 20.27 16.30 -1.61
C VAL A 145 19.75 15.34 -2.67
N ALA A 146 20.00 14.04 -2.53
CA ALA A 146 19.53 13.05 -3.50
C ALA A 146 19.24 11.67 -2.92
N MET A 147 18.33 10.96 -3.58
CA MET A 147 17.98 9.57 -3.32
C MET A 147 18.04 8.77 -4.62
N HIS A 148 18.67 7.60 -4.58
CA HIS A 148 18.89 6.74 -5.74
C HIS A 148 18.26 5.38 -5.52
N HIS A 149 17.26 5.02 -6.33
CA HIS A 149 16.62 3.70 -6.33
C HIS A 149 17.26 2.84 -7.43
N VAL A 150 18.27 2.04 -7.06
CA VAL A 150 19.02 1.18 -8.00
C VAL A 150 18.12 0.06 -8.51
N ASP A 151 17.30 -0.50 -7.63
CA ASP A 151 16.35 -1.57 -7.95
C ASP A 151 14.89 -1.16 -7.65
N CYS A 152 13.98 -1.83 -8.34
CA CYS A 152 12.56 -1.70 -8.09
C CYS A 152 12.12 -2.65 -6.97
N PRO A 153 11.54 -2.18 -5.87
CA PRO A 153 10.95 -3.04 -4.86
C PRO A 153 9.66 -3.70 -5.36
N TRP A 154 9.24 -4.80 -4.73
CA TRP A 154 8.02 -5.51 -5.12
C TRP A 154 6.71 -4.78 -4.75
N LYS A 155 6.77 -3.92 -3.73
CA LYS A 155 5.59 -3.24 -3.16
C LYS A 155 5.70 -1.72 -3.33
N PRO A 156 4.61 -1.04 -3.72
CA PRO A 156 4.58 0.42 -3.76
C PRO A 156 4.91 1.05 -2.41
N SER A 157 4.42 0.47 -1.31
CA SER A 157 4.70 0.94 0.05
C SER A 157 6.20 1.00 0.39
N SER A 158 7.02 0.14 -0.23
CA SER A 158 8.48 0.19 -0.04
C SER A 158 9.10 1.42 -0.70
N ILE A 159 8.55 1.90 -1.83
CA ILE A 159 8.98 3.17 -2.44
C ILE A 159 8.60 4.34 -1.52
N GLU A 160 7.36 4.36 -1.04
CA GLU A 160 6.88 5.38 -0.11
C GLU A 160 7.70 5.39 1.19
N GLN A 161 8.09 4.20 1.69
CA GLN A 161 8.97 4.09 2.84
C GLN A 161 10.37 4.64 2.56
N ARG A 162 10.97 4.32 1.40
CA ARG A 162 12.28 4.86 1.00
C ARG A 162 12.20 6.39 0.89
N GLU A 163 11.26 6.92 0.11
CA GLU A 163 11.12 8.34 -0.16
C GLU A 163 10.69 9.14 1.08
N GLY A 164 9.76 8.60 1.89
CA GLY A 164 9.32 9.22 3.14
C GLY A 164 10.42 9.34 4.21
N ARG A 165 11.62 8.76 4.00
CA ARG A 165 12.78 8.97 4.87
C ARG A 165 13.59 10.21 4.48
N GLY A 166 13.57 10.56 3.20
CA GLY A 166 14.28 11.71 2.68
C GLY A 166 13.42 12.96 2.56
N ILE A 167 12.17 12.79 2.15
CA ILE A 167 11.20 13.88 1.99
C ILE A 167 10.48 14.10 3.32
N ARG A 168 11.16 14.77 4.26
CA ARG A 168 10.63 15.06 5.59
C ARG A 168 10.97 16.50 5.99
N GLN A 169 10.16 17.02 6.92
CA GLN A 169 10.48 18.28 7.57
C GLN A 169 11.86 18.23 8.25
N GLY A 170 12.59 19.34 8.21
CA GLY A 170 13.92 19.45 8.80
C GLY A 170 15.07 19.14 7.83
N ASN A 171 14.80 19.07 6.53
CA ASN A 171 15.84 19.18 5.50
C ASN A 171 16.23 20.65 5.32
N GLU A 172 17.51 20.93 5.30
CA GLU A 172 18.05 22.28 5.05
C GLU A 172 18.08 22.62 3.54
N ASN A 173 17.85 21.62 2.68
CA ASN A 173 17.77 21.83 1.25
C ASN A 173 16.29 21.95 0.81
N ASP A 174 16.00 22.89 -0.05
CA ASP A 174 14.66 23.15 -0.59
C ASP A 174 14.19 22.02 -1.51
N GLU A 175 15.11 21.32 -2.15
CA GLU A 175 14.85 20.26 -3.11
C GLU A 175 15.67 19.00 -2.82
N VAL A 176 15.05 17.83 -3.05
CA VAL A 176 15.71 16.52 -3.02
C VAL A 176 15.52 15.85 -4.37
N ALA A 177 16.60 15.55 -5.08
CA ALA A 177 16.56 14.83 -6.34
C ALA A 177 16.25 13.33 -6.10
N ILE A 178 15.27 12.78 -6.82
CA ILE A 178 14.93 11.36 -6.75
C ILE A 178 15.24 10.69 -8.08
N TYR A 179 16.20 9.79 -8.06
CA TYR A 179 16.63 9.02 -9.23
C TYR A 179 16.06 7.60 -9.16
N ARG A 180 15.33 7.20 -10.20
CA ARG A 180 14.86 5.83 -10.40
C ARG A 180 15.52 5.26 -11.65
N TYR A 181 16.31 4.21 -11.48
CA TYR A 181 17.09 3.62 -12.56
C TYR A 181 16.37 2.43 -13.16
N VAL A 182 16.22 2.45 -14.49
CA VAL A 182 15.47 1.45 -15.25
C VAL A 182 16.28 1.02 -16.47
N THR A 183 16.52 -0.28 -16.61
CA THR A 183 17.13 -0.83 -17.81
C THR A 183 16.06 -1.18 -18.83
N LYS A 184 16.03 -0.48 -19.95
CA LYS A 184 15.03 -0.66 -21.01
C LYS A 184 15.06 -2.07 -21.60
N GLY A 185 13.89 -2.63 -21.94
CA GLY A 185 13.78 -3.94 -22.58
C GLY A 185 14.07 -5.12 -21.65
N THR A 186 14.13 -4.90 -20.34
CA THR A 186 14.41 -5.93 -19.35
C THR A 186 13.26 -6.10 -18.35
N PHE A 187 13.36 -7.13 -17.52
CA PHE A 187 12.43 -7.37 -16.42
C PHE A 187 12.37 -6.21 -15.42
N ASP A 188 13.41 -5.42 -15.31
CA ASP A 188 13.46 -4.24 -14.47
C ASP A 188 12.44 -3.16 -14.90
N ALA A 189 12.35 -2.89 -16.22
CA ALA A 189 11.33 -1.98 -16.77
C ALA A 189 9.90 -2.47 -16.50
N TYR A 190 9.69 -3.78 -16.57
CA TYR A 190 8.41 -4.38 -16.23
C TYR A 190 8.05 -4.19 -14.75
N ASN A 191 9.00 -4.44 -13.83
CA ASN A 191 8.77 -4.26 -12.40
C ASN A 191 8.38 -2.84 -12.06
N TRP A 192 9.07 -1.84 -12.60
CA TRP A 192 8.71 -0.44 -12.39
C TRP A 192 7.31 -0.12 -12.90
N SER A 193 6.93 -0.63 -14.06
CA SER A 193 5.57 -0.47 -14.61
C SER A 193 4.51 -1.13 -13.73
N LEU A 194 4.80 -2.33 -13.22
CA LEU A 194 3.90 -3.06 -12.33
C LEU A 194 3.67 -2.30 -11.02
N VAL A 195 4.73 -1.82 -10.39
CA VAL A 195 4.64 -1.07 -9.13
C VAL A 195 3.92 0.26 -9.33
N GLU A 196 4.16 0.97 -10.45
CA GLU A 196 3.43 2.19 -10.81
C GLU A 196 1.92 1.93 -10.96
N ASN A 197 1.55 0.83 -11.62
CA ASN A 197 0.15 0.46 -11.79
C ASN A 197 -0.52 0.09 -10.46
N LYS A 198 0.18 -0.65 -9.59
CA LYS A 198 -0.28 -0.94 -8.23
C LYS A 198 -0.48 0.36 -7.42
N GLN A 199 0.46 1.29 -7.49
CA GLN A 199 0.35 2.58 -6.80
C GLN A 199 -0.83 3.40 -7.30
N ARG A 200 -1.02 3.47 -8.61
CA ARG A 200 -2.16 4.17 -9.23
C ARG A 200 -3.48 3.58 -8.76
N PHE A 201 -3.57 2.26 -8.70
CA PHE A 201 -4.74 1.55 -8.20
C PHE A 201 -5.01 1.85 -6.71
N ILE A 202 -4.00 1.72 -5.83
CA ILE A 202 -4.11 2.06 -4.41
C ILE A 202 -4.59 3.50 -4.24
N SER A 203 -4.03 4.44 -4.98
CA SER A 203 -4.44 5.85 -4.94
C SER A 203 -5.90 6.05 -5.36
N GLN A 204 -6.39 5.31 -6.34
CA GLN A 204 -7.80 5.37 -6.76
C GLN A 204 -8.75 4.86 -5.67
N VAL A 205 -8.38 3.77 -5.00
CA VAL A 205 -9.16 3.21 -3.88
C VAL A 205 -9.17 4.17 -2.69
N MET A 206 -8.01 4.68 -2.28
CA MET A 206 -7.85 5.55 -1.11
C MET A 206 -8.51 6.91 -1.29
N THR A 207 -8.60 7.43 -2.52
CA THR A 207 -9.24 8.74 -2.80
C THR A 207 -10.74 8.63 -3.02
N SER A 208 -11.36 7.50 -2.70
CA SER A 208 -12.81 7.26 -2.85
C SER A 208 -13.36 7.47 -4.28
N LYS A 209 -12.51 7.51 -5.28
CA LYS A 209 -12.90 7.59 -6.68
C LYS A 209 -13.29 6.24 -7.29
N ALA A 210 -13.16 5.16 -6.51
CA ALA A 210 -13.61 3.82 -6.87
C ALA A 210 -14.65 3.36 -5.85
N VAL A 211 -15.88 3.12 -6.31
CA VAL A 211 -17.06 2.77 -5.49
C VAL A 211 -17.18 1.25 -5.30
N SER A 212 -16.09 0.49 -5.36
CA SER A 212 -16.14 -0.96 -5.25
C SER A 212 -15.76 -1.48 -3.87
N ARG A 213 -16.62 -2.36 -3.30
CA ARG A 213 -16.36 -3.07 -2.04
C ARG A 213 -15.51 -4.34 -2.20
N SER A 214 -15.31 -4.80 -3.42
CA SER A 214 -14.47 -5.96 -3.73
C SER A 214 -13.54 -5.62 -4.88
N CYS A 215 -12.26 -5.81 -4.66
CA CYS A 215 -11.23 -5.65 -5.63
C CYS A 215 -10.40 -6.93 -5.66
N GLU A 216 -10.23 -7.51 -6.84
CA GLU A 216 -9.24 -8.57 -6.99
C GLU A 216 -7.88 -7.97 -6.72
N ASP A 217 -7.17 -8.58 -5.77
CA ASP A 217 -5.83 -8.17 -5.39
C ASP A 217 -4.90 -8.33 -6.60
N ILE A 218 -4.37 -7.21 -7.09
CA ILE A 218 -3.39 -7.22 -8.18
C ILE A 218 -2.05 -7.80 -7.69
N ASP A 219 -1.94 -8.09 -6.37
CA ASP A 219 -0.72 -8.57 -5.75
C ASP A 219 -0.28 -9.96 -6.21
N GLU A 220 -1.17 -10.79 -6.75
CA GLU A 220 -0.86 -12.13 -7.22
C GLU A 220 -0.96 -12.30 -8.75
N ALA A 221 -0.86 -11.23 -9.53
CA ALA A 221 -0.63 -11.37 -10.94
C ALA A 221 0.76 -12.00 -11.18
N THR A 222 0.83 -13.31 -10.95
CA THR A 222 1.93 -14.14 -11.42
C THR A 222 2.06 -13.86 -12.90
N LEU A 223 3.18 -13.25 -13.28
CA LEU A 223 3.55 -13.05 -14.67
C LEU A 223 3.31 -14.36 -15.43
N SER A 224 2.45 -14.30 -16.42
CA SER A 224 2.32 -15.48 -17.29
C SER A 224 3.64 -15.68 -18.04
N TYR A 225 4.00 -16.92 -18.30
CA TYR A 225 5.18 -17.24 -19.12
C TYR A 225 5.19 -16.46 -20.45
N ALA A 226 4.02 -16.18 -21.00
CA ALA A 226 3.86 -15.37 -22.21
C ALA A 226 4.33 -13.91 -22.00
N GLU A 227 4.07 -13.32 -20.84
CA GLU A 227 4.48 -11.94 -20.52
C GLU A 227 5.99 -11.82 -20.35
N ILE A 228 6.63 -12.79 -19.69
CA ILE A 228 8.09 -12.84 -19.59
C ILE A 228 8.73 -13.03 -20.97
N LYS A 229 8.19 -13.93 -21.80
CA LYS A 229 8.68 -14.16 -23.16
C LYS A 229 8.55 -12.90 -24.03
N MET A 230 7.44 -12.17 -23.90
CA MET A 230 7.24 -10.90 -24.61
C MET A 230 8.22 -9.81 -24.16
N LEU A 231 8.51 -9.74 -22.86
CA LEU A 231 9.52 -8.82 -22.31
C LEU A 231 10.93 -9.14 -22.81
N ALA A 232 11.29 -10.42 -22.81
CA ALA A 232 12.59 -10.89 -23.29
C ALA A 232 12.78 -10.63 -24.80
N THR A 233 11.69 -10.55 -25.58
CA THR A 233 11.73 -10.27 -27.02
C THR A 233 11.72 -8.78 -27.37
N GLY A 234 11.64 -7.87 -26.37
CA GLY A 234 11.67 -6.41 -26.58
C GLY A 234 10.47 -5.84 -27.34
N ASN A 235 9.30 -6.51 -27.28
CA ASN A 235 8.11 -6.10 -28.02
C ASN A 235 7.52 -4.79 -27.47
N PRO A 236 7.42 -3.69 -28.25
CA PRO A 236 6.91 -2.40 -27.79
C PRO A 236 5.41 -2.40 -27.43
N TYR A 237 4.63 -3.38 -27.90
CA TYR A 237 3.20 -3.48 -27.63
C TYR A 237 2.85 -4.01 -26.22
N ILE A 238 3.85 -4.35 -25.42
CA ILE A 238 3.61 -4.85 -24.05
C ILE A 238 2.97 -3.78 -23.18
N LYS A 239 3.45 -2.55 -23.27
CA LYS A 239 2.89 -1.41 -22.52
C LYS A 239 1.45 -1.15 -22.93
N GLU A 240 1.19 -1.13 -24.23
CA GLU A 240 -0.16 -0.91 -24.76
C GLU A 240 -1.13 -2.02 -24.31
N LYS A 241 -0.70 -3.29 -24.37
CA LYS A 241 -1.49 -4.42 -23.86
C LYS A 241 -1.80 -4.26 -22.36
N MET A 242 -0.80 -3.91 -21.54
CA MET A 242 -1.01 -3.72 -20.10
C MET A 242 -1.98 -2.57 -19.82
N ASP A 243 -1.86 -1.45 -20.52
CA ASP A 243 -2.77 -0.31 -20.39
C ASP A 243 -4.21 -0.69 -20.79
N LEU A 244 -4.36 -1.48 -21.85
CA LEU A 244 -5.66 -2.02 -22.29
C LEU A 244 -6.23 -3.03 -21.28
N ASP A 245 -5.43 -3.93 -20.75
CA ASP A 245 -5.85 -4.90 -19.74
C ASP A 245 -6.34 -4.18 -18.46
N ILE A 246 -5.67 -3.12 -18.03
CA ILE A 246 -6.10 -2.29 -16.90
C ILE A 246 -7.45 -1.60 -17.22
N GLN A 247 -7.61 -1.06 -18.43
CA GLN A 247 -8.88 -0.45 -18.85
C GLN A 247 -10.02 -1.48 -18.87
N VAL A 248 -9.77 -2.68 -19.38
CA VAL A 248 -10.73 -3.78 -19.38
C VAL A 248 -11.11 -4.20 -17.97
N GLN A 249 -10.15 -4.33 -17.05
CA GLN A 249 -10.43 -4.64 -15.65
C GLN A 249 -11.25 -3.54 -14.98
N LYS A 250 -10.91 -2.28 -15.21
CA LYS A 250 -11.68 -1.13 -14.72
C LYS A 250 -13.14 -1.15 -15.23
N LEU A 251 -13.34 -1.43 -16.51
CA LEU A 251 -14.68 -1.51 -17.10
C LEU A 251 -15.47 -2.70 -16.56
N LYS A 252 -14.83 -3.86 -16.38
CA LYS A 252 -15.45 -5.04 -15.75
C LYS A 252 -15.90 -4.74 -14.32
N LEU A 253 -15.07 -4.03 -13.56
CA LEU A 253 -15.38 -3.61 -12.21
C LEU A 253 -16.58 -2.64 -12.16
N LEU A 254 -16.57 -1.61 -13.01
CA LEU A 254 -17.68 -0.67 -13.14
C LEU A 254 -18.99 -1.37 -13.52
N LYS A 255 -18.92 -2.33 -14.45
CA LYS A 255 -20.07 -3.15 -14.83
C LYS A 255 -20.60 -3.99 -13.67
N SER A 256 -19.71 -4.64 -12.92
CA SER A 256 -20.06 -5.44 -11.74
C SER A 256 -20.75 -4.58 -10.67
N ASN A 257 -20.22 -3.39 -10.39
CA ASN A 257 -20.79 -2.46 -9.44
C ASN A 257 -22.17 -1.97 -9.86
N PHE A 258 -22.29 -1.57 -11.11
CA PHE A 258 -23.58 -1.15 -11.66
C PHE A 258 -24.65 -2.27 -11.53
N LEU A 259 -24.28 -3.51 -11.86
CA LEU A 259 -25.18 -4.65 -11.73
C LEU A 259 -25.56 -4.91 -10.26
N SER A 260 -24.60 -4.81 -9.34
CA SER A 260 -24.84 -4.98 -7.90
C SER A 260 -25.78 -3.91 -7.35
N GLU A 261 -25.56 -2.65 -7.71
CA GLU A 261 -26.45 -1.55 -7.33
C GLU A 261 -27.85 -1.71 -7.95
N LYS A 262 -27.91 -2.09 -9.21
CA LYS A 262 -29.17 -2.37 -9.89
C LYS A 262 -29.97 -3.45 -9.17
N TYR A 263 -29.35 -4.61 -8.88
CA TYR A 263 -30.02 -5.70 -8.17
C TYR A 263 -30.42 -5.31 -6.74
N ALA A 264 -29.60 -4.53 -6.04
CA ALA A 264 -29.95 -4.03 -4.72
C ALA A 264 -31.14 -3.07 -4.75
N LEU A 265 -31.27 -2.25 -5.79
CA LEU A 265 -32.44 -1.39 -6.00
C LEU A 265 -33.69 -2.19 -6.41
N GLU A 266 -33.54 -3.19 -7.28
CA GLU A 266 -34.61 -4.11 -7.66
C GLU A 266 -35.16 -4.84 -6.43
N ASP A 267 -34.29 -5.39 -5.55
CA ASP A 267 -34.70 -6.04 -4.31
C ASP A 267 -35.43 -5.08 -3.36
N LYS A 268 -34.99 -3.82 -3.27
CA LYS A 268 -35.69 -2.80 -2.48
C LYS A 268 -37.10 -2.54 -3.03
N ILE A 269 -37.25 -2.43 -4.34
CA ILE A 269 -38.54 -2.16 -4.99
C ILE A 269 -39.49 -3.36 -4.88
N ILE A 270 -38.96 -4.58 -5.11
CA ILE A 270 -39.80 -5.77 -5.19
C ILE A 270 -40.12 -6.36 -3.80
N LYS A 271 -39.20 -6.28 -2.85
CA LYS A 271 -39.33 -6.92 -1.54
C LYS A 271 -39.48 -5.91 -0.40
N TYR A 272 -38.48 -5.03 -0.23
CA TYR A 272 -38.40 -4.20 0.96
C TYR A 272 -39.51 -3.15 1.03
N TYR A 273 -39.72 -2.37 -0.01
CA TYR A 273 -40.74 -1.33 0.02
C TYR A 273 -42.17 -1.83 0.12
N PRO A 274 -42.59 -2.89 -0.62
CA PRO A 274 -43.93 -3.45 -0.43
C PRO A 274 -44.20 -3.92 0.99
N GLN A 275 -43.24 -4.66 1.59
CA GLN A 275 -43.38 -5.11 3.00
C GLN A 275 -43.46 -3.92 3.96
N ARG A 276 -42.64 -2.89 3.72
CA ARG A 276 -42.65 -1.69 4.55
C ARG A 276 -43.96 -0.88 4.43
N ILE A 277 -44.50 -0.79 3.23
CA ILE A 277 -45.79 -0.13 2.97
C ILE A 277 -46.88 -0.87 3.72
N THR A 278 -46.98 -2.18 3.55
CA THR A 278 -48.00 -2.98 4.25
C THR A 278 -47.91 -2.86 5.78
N ALA A 279 -46.68 -2.89 6.32
CA ALA A 279 -46.49 -2.70 7.75
C ALA A 279 -46.90 -1.32 8.24
N LEU A 280 -46.65 -0.27 7.45
CA LEU A 280 -47.09 1.10 7.77
C LEU A 280 -48.60 1.27 7.64
N GLU A 281 -49.21 0.68 6.63
CA GLU A 281 -50.66 0.68 6.47
C GLU A 281 -51.35 0.00 7.65
N ASN A 282 -50.89 -1.16 8.06
CA ASN A 282 -51.41 -1.86 9.26
C ASN A 282 -51.23 -1.01 10.52
N ARG A 283 -50.08 -0.33 10.65
CA ARG A 283 -49.85 0.55 11.80
C ARG A 283 -50.75 1.76 11.81
N ILE A 284 -51.02 2.36 10.62
CA ILE A 284 -51.94 3.48 10.49
C ILE A 284 -53.36 3.05 10.88
N GLU A 285 -53.79 1.84 10.46
CA GLU A 285 -55.12 1.35 10.81
C GLU A 285 -55.25 1.09 12.31
N GLY A 286 -54.23 0.50 12.95
CA GLY A 286 -54.17 0.35 14.39
C GLY A 286 -54.26 1.69 15.13
N LEU A 287 -53.43 2.67 14.70
CA LEU A 287 -53.48 4.00 15.31
C LEU A 287 -54.84 4.70 15.14
N LYS A 288 -55.54 4.49 14.02
CA LYS A 288 -56.92 5.02 13.86
C LYS A 288 -57.87 4.40 14.89
N GLN A 289 -57.77 3.09 15.11
CA GLN A 289 -58.56 2.38 16.15
C GLN A 289 -58.22 2.91 17.54
N ASP A 290 -56.94 3.11 17.85
CA ASP A 290 -56.48 3.68 19.12
C ASP A 290 -57.03 5.08 19.36
N VAL A 291 -57.04 5.95 18.33
CA VAL A 291 -57.58 7.30 18.39
C VAL A 291 -59.08 7.25 18.64
N GLU A 292 -59.81 6.32 18.00
CA GLU A 292 -61.26 6.18 18.22
C GLU A 292 -61.57 5.69 19.62
N THR A 293 -60.80 4.71 20.11
CA THR A 293 -60.91 4.23 21.49
C THR A 293 -60.60 5.34 22.51
N ALA A 294 -59.58 6.16 22.25
CA ALA A 294 -59.25 7.29 23.11
C ALA A 294 -60.33 8.38 23.13
N LYS A 295 -61.05 8.59 22.01
CA LYS A 295 -62.23 9.48 21.99
C LYS A 295 -63.40 8.95 22.77
N GLN A 296 -63.63 7.64 22.70
CA GLN A 296 -64.73 6.98 23.47
C GLN A 296 -64.41 6.91 24.97
N HIS A 297 -63.11 6.92 25.34
CA HIS A 297 -62.66 6.91 26.71
C HIS A 297 -61.79 8.14 27.01
N PRO A 298 -62.36 9.36 27.03
CA PRO A 298 -61.62 10.56 27.32
C PRO A 298 -61.01 10.53 28.70
N LYS A 299 -59.76 11.03 28.83
CA LYS A 299 -59.12 11.17 30.14
C LYS A 299 -60.06 11.96 31.08
N PRO A 300 -60.24 11.51 32.34
CA PRO A 300 -60.93 12.32 33.33
C PRO A 300 -60.24 13.67 33.47
N THR A 301 -61.03 14.73 33.57
CA THR A 301 -60.53 16.10 33.75
C THR A 301 -59.90 16.36 35.11
N ASP A 302 -60.00 15.42 36.00
CA ASP A 302 -59.43 15.45 37.36
C ASP A 302 -58.17 14.58 37.39
N ASP A 303 -57.03 15.12 37.86
CA ASP A 303 -55.75 14.45 37.97
C ASP A 303 -55.68 13.39 39.06
N ARG A 304 -56.82 13.12 39.72
CA ARG A 304 -56.91 12.06 40.75
C ARG A 304 -56.97 10.71 40.12
N PHE A 305 -56.05 9.87 40.57
CA PHE A 305 -56.03 8.45 40.22
C PHE A 305 -57.28 7.78 40.87
N VAL A 306 -58.19 7.31 40.06
CA VAL A 306 -59.50 6.72 40.50
C VAL A 306 -59.40 5.20 40.68
N GLY A 307 -58.19 4.65 40.45
CA GLY A 307 -57.98 3.19 40.44
C GLY A 307 -57.86 2.68 39.01
N MET A 308 -57.27 1.51 38.86
CA MET A 308 -57.07 0.82 37.58
C MET A 308 -57.15 -0.69 37.78
N GLU A 309 -57.78 -1.35 36.83
CA GLU A 309 -57.82 -2.83 36.77
C GLU A 309 -56.72 -3.33 35.85
N VAL A 310 -55.87 -4.25 36.32
CA VAL A 310 -54.79 -4.90 35.56
C VAL A 310 -54.97 -6.41 35.74
N LYS A 311 -55.19 -7.13 34.64
CA LYS A 311 -55.45 -8.58 34.63
C LYS A 311 -56.55 -9.03 35.61
N GLY A 312 -57.65 -8.29 35.70
CA GLY A 312 -58.79 -8.62 36.57
C GLY A 312 -58.60 -8.25 38.04
N VAL A 313 -57.53 -7.59 38.41
CA VAL A 313 -57.28 -7.11 39.78
C VAL A 313 -57.31 -5.58 39.80
N PHE A 314 -58.19 -5.04 40.67
CA PHE A 314 -58.33 -3.58 40.82
C PHE A 314 -57.31 -3.04 41.81
N TYR A 315 -56.62 -1.97 41.39
CA TYR A 315 -55.58 -1.23 42.18
C TYR A 315 -56.06 0.18 42.44
N SER A 316 -56.23 0.54 43.70
CA SER A 316 -56.62 1.90 44.10
C SER A 316 -55.47 2.89 44.16
N GLU A 317 -54.23 2.40 44.25
CA GLU A 317 -53.03 3.22 44.34
C GLU A 317 -52.25 3.22 43.03
N LYS A 318 -51.87 4.44 42.58
CA LYS A 318 -51.16 4.65 41.29
C LYS A 318 -49.85 3.89 41.20
N ALA A 319 -49.09 3.80 42.31
CA ALA A 319 -47.81 3.14 42.36
C ALA A 319 -47.92 1.60 42.20
N ASP A 320 -48.94 1.00 42.78
CA ASP A 320 -49.16 -0.43 42.72
C ASP A 320 -49.75 -0.86 41.37
N ALA A 321 -50.68 -0.04 40.83
CA ALA A 321 -51.15 -0.21 39.47
C ALA A 321 -49.99 -0.14 38.43
N GLY A 322 -49.07 0.81 38.59
CA GLY A 322 -47.89 0.92 37.74
C GLY A 322 -46.95 -0.29 37.79
N LYS A 323 -46.73 -0.85 39.00
CA LYS A 323 -45.97 -2.10 39.17
C LYS A 323 -46.66 -3.28 38.49
N ALA A 324 -47.97 -3.42 38.66
CA ALA A 324 -48.76 -4.48 38.05
C ALA A 324 -48.76 -4.42 36.53
N ILE A 325 -48.81 -3.21 35.92
CA ILE A 325 -48.67 -3.02 34.47
C ILE A 325 -47.31 -3.49 34.01
N ILE A 326 -46.23 -3.05 34.68
CA ILE A 326 -44.85 -3.43 34.30
C ILE A 326 -44.69 -4.95 34.37
N GLU A 327 -45.23 -5.57 35.37
CA GLU A 327 -45.17 -7.02 35.54
C GLU A 327 -46.00 -7.78 34.50
N ALA A 328 -47.18 -7.25 34.17
CA ALA A 328 -48.02 -7.77 33.09
C ALA A 328 -47.31 -7.66 31.73
N CYS A 329 -46.65 -6.54 31.42
CA CYS A 329 -45.88 -6.37 30.21
C CYS A 329 -44.66 -7.31 30.12
N LYS A 330 -43.99 -7.58 31.25
CA LYS A 330 -42.86 -8.55 31.27
C LYS A 330 -43.31 -9.99 30.99
N GLN A 331 -44.55 -10.31 31.24
CA GLN A 331 -45.11 -11.65 31.01
C GLN A 331 -45.72 -11.82 29.60
N MET A 332 -45.77 -10.75 28.81
CA MET A 332 -46.21 -10.84 27.40
C MET A 332 -45.11 -11.43 26.56
N ASN A 333 -45.38 -12.56 25.88
CA ASN A 333 -44.39 -13.28 25.04
C ASN A 333 -44.30 -12.73 23.61
N SER A 334 -44.96 -11.64 23.28
CA SER A 334 -44.90 -11.01 21.96
C SER A 334 -44.71 -9.51 22.11
N PRO A 335 -43.80 -8.91 21.36
CA PRO A 335 -43.71 -7.46 21.20
C PRO A 335 -44.76 -7.04 20.16
N ASP A 336 -45.97 -6.77 20.58
CA ASP A 336 -46.95 -6.04 19.76
C ASP A 336 -46.95 -4.55 20.13
#